data_f858ac344c6c7703bbc36ec1e8463925
#
_entry.id   f858ac344c6c7703bbc36ec1e8463925
#
_cell.length_a   1.000
_cell.length_b   1.000
_cell.length_c   1.000
_cell.angle_alpha   90.00
_cell.angle_beta   90.00
_cell.angle_gamma   90.00
#
_symmetry.space_group_name_H-M   'P 1'
#
loop_
_entity.id
_entity.type
_entity.pdbx_description
1 polymer ?
#
loop_
_entity_poly.entity_id
_entity_poly.type
_entity_poly.pdbx_seq_one_letter_code
_entity_poly.pdbx_strand_id
1 'polypeptide(L)'
;MREIEIKLRAKNLEEIEEKLKEKGCIISELISQHDTIYSLKGSRNEFASASEGDVIIRIRRLKDAAQLNLKQQRSSEGDNLEFETEVKDPEEIHNMLTILNWYPAIEVKKTRKKGKMGEYEFCLDQVEKLGTFVEIEKLTDDDANPEEVREELFNELESLGLSREDEETRGYDTQIYQLGLDK
;
A
#
# COMPACT_ATOMS: atom_id res chain seq x y z
N MET A 1 -3.75 -5.67 -13.01
CA MET A 1 -3.18 -6.94 -12.51
C MET A 1 -3.72 -7.11 -11.09
N ARG A 2 -4.08 -8.32 -10.68
CA ARG A 2 -4.61 -8.57 -9.32
C ARG A 2 -3.45 -8.75 -8.35
N GLU A 3 -3.52 -8.05 -7.24
CA GLU A 3 -2.54 -8.08 -6.16
C GLU A 3 -3.24 -8.46 -4.87
N ILE A 4 -2.66 -9.39 -4.14
CA ILE A 4 -3.08 -9.77 -2.80
C ILE A 4 -1.96 -9.41 -1.85
N GLU A 5 -2.29 -8.64 -0.81
CA GLU A 5 -1.35 -8.16 0.18
C GLU A 5 -1.80 -8.49 1.60
N ILE A 6 -0.83 -8.63 2.50
CA ILE A 6 -1.01 -8.63 3.94
C ILE A 6 -0.09 -7.57 4.55
N LYS A 7 -0.63 -6.82 5.49
CA LYS A 7 0.08 -5.79 6.22
C LYS A 7 0.03 -6.06 7.72
N LEU A 8 1.19 -6.14 8.34
CA LEU A 8 1.32 -6.31 9.79
C LEU A 8 2.01 -5.09 10.41
N ARG A 9 1.59 -4.72 11.62
CA ARG A 9 2.35 -3.79 12.44
C ARG A 9 3.65 -4.45 12.91
N ALA A 10 4.76 -3.74 12.81
CA ALA A 10 6.06 -4.25 13.20
C ALA A 10 6.77 -3.28 14.14
N LYS A 11 7.47 -3.82 15.15
CA LYS A 11 8.19 -2.99 16.15
C LYS A 11 9.62 -2.68 15.73
N ASN A 12 10.24 -3.56 14.96
CA ASN A 12 11.66 -3.49 14.61
C ASN A 12 11.85 -3.89 13.14
N LEU A 13 11.91 -2.90 12.26
CA LEU A 13 12.09 -3.13 10.82
C LEU A 13 13.51 -3.60 10.49
N GLU A 14 14.52 -3.19 11.27
CA GLU A 14 15.91 -3.58 11.06
C GLU A 14 16.09 -5.09 11.26
N GLU A 15 15.50 -5.67 12.31
CA GLU A 15 15.55 -7.11 12.56
C GLU A 15 14.88 -7.91 11.42
N ILE A 16 13.76 -7.42 10.91
CA ILE A 16 13.04 -8.07 9.81
C ILE A 16 13.83 -7.96 8.51
N GLU A 17 14.45 -6.81 8.25
CA GLU A 17 15.34 -6.61 7.11
C GLU A 17 16.54 -7.59 7.14
N GLU A 18 17.14 -7.80 8.30
CA GLU A 18 18.23 -8.77 8.47
C GLU A 18 17.76 -10.19 8.16
N LYS A 19 16.63 -10.62 8.71
CA LYS A 19 16.06 -11.95 8.43
C LYS A 19 15.70 -12.15 6.96
N LEU A 20 15.17 -11.12 6.30
CA LEU A 20 14.90 -11.15 4.86
C LEU A 20 16.19 -11.33 4.05
N LYS A 21 17.25 -10.60 4.41
CA LYS A 21 18.57 -10.74 3.77
C LYS A 21 19.18 -12.13 3.98
N GLU A 22 19.05 -12.71 5.18
CA GLU A 22 19.48 -14.07 5.48
C GLU A 22 18.76 -15.12 4.62
N LYS A 23 17.50 -14.87 4.26
CA LYS A 23 16.72 -15.69 3.32
C LYS A 23 17.05 -15.42 1.84
N GLY A 24 17.98 -14.51 1.56
CA GLY A 24 18.39 -14.17 0.19
C GLY A 24 17.51 -13.10 -0.49
N CYS A 25 16.69 -12.39 0.27
CA CYS A 25 15.90 -11.27 -0.26
C CYS A 25 16.81 -10.09 -0.63
N ILE A 26 16.63 -9.53 -1.81
CA ILE A 26 17.35 -8.34 -2.27
C ILE A 26 16.55 -7.11 -1.83
N ILE A 27 17.13 -6.32 -0.92
CA ILE A 27 16.47 -5.14 -0.35
C ILE A 27 16.96 -3.87 -1.08
N SER A 28 16.03 -2.98 -1.41
CA SER A 28 16.31 -1.68 -2.03
C SER A 28 16.93 -0.68 -1.04
N GLU A 29 17.46 0.40 -1.59
CA GLU A 29 17.70 1.61 -0.82
C GLU A 29 16.38 2.20 -0.28
N LEU A 30 16.50 3.10 0.71
CA LEU A 30 15.35 3.76 1.31
C LEU A 30 14.68 4.72 0.31
N ILE A 31 13.38 4.54 0.10
CA ILE A 31 12.57 5.33 -0.82
C ILE A 31 11.64 6.23 0.00
N SER A 32 11.69 7.53 -0.23
CA SER A 32 10.72 8.47 0.33
C SER A 32 9.52 8.59 -0.62
N GLN A 33 8.32 8.46 -0.07
CA GLN A 33 7.06 8.52 -0.81
C GLN A 33 6.11 9.53 -0.19
N HIS A 34 5.51 10.37 -1.04
CA HIS A 34 4.45 11.28 -0.67
C HIS A 34 3.26 11.03 -1.58
N ASP A 35 2.24 10.42 -1.05
CA ASP A 35 1.02 10.02 -1.75
C ASP A 35 -0.08 11.05 -1.50
N THR A 36 -0.67 11.56 -2.56
CA THR A 36 -1.94 12.31 -2.52
C THR A 36 -3.04 11.38 -3.00
N ILE A 37 -3.96 11.05 -2.10
CA ILE A 37 -5.10 10.18 -2.38
C ILE A 37 -6.30 11.03 -2.76
N TYR A 38 -6.94 10.68 -3.87
CA TYR A 38 -8.10 11.39 -4.43
C TYR A 38 -9.39 10.64 -4.16
N SER A 39 -10.44 11.38 -3.84
CA SER A 39 -11.80 10.86 -3.82
C SER A 39 -12.69 11.60 -4.82
N LEU A 40 -13.73 10.93 -5.30
CA LEU A 40 -14.63 11.44 -6.35
C LEU A 40 -15.32 12.78 -5.99
N LYS A 41 -15.46 13.09 -4.72
CA LYS A 41 -16.10 14.33 -4.23
C LYS A 41 -15.20 15.13 -3.29
N GLY A 42 -13.94 14.73 -3.15
CA GLY A 42 -13.06 15.28 -2.13
C GLY A 42 -13.55 15.02 -0.70
N SER A 43 -14.48 14.10 -0.53
CA SER A 43 -15.06 13.77 0.76
C SER A 43 -14.23 12.72 1.47
N ARG A 44 -13.75 13.05 2.66
CA ARG A 44 -13.04 12.10 3.53
C ARG A 44 -13.95 10.99 4.06
N ASN A 45 -15.27 11.20 4.08
CA ASN A 45 -16.23 10.18 4.53
C ASN A 45 -16.21 8.92 3.67
N GLU A 46 -15.68 8.99 2.45
CA GLU A 46 -15.50 7.85 1.55
C GLU A 46 -14.47 6.83 2.09
N PHE A 47 -13.59 7.24 3.02
CA PHE A 47 -12.63 6.36 3.69
C PHE A 47 -13.18 5.74 4.99
N ALA A 48 -14.43 5.95 5.32
CA ALA A 48 -15.04 5.42 6.55
C ALA A 48 -15.31 3.90 6.46
N SER A 49 -15.56 3.41 5.25
CA SER A 49 -15.79 1.98 4.97
C SER A 49 -15.39 1.67 3.55
N ALA A 50 -14.48 0.74 3.37
CA ALA A 50 -14.12 0.22 2.06
C ALA A 50 -15.11 -0.87 1.63
N SER A 51 -15.48 -0.89 0.36
CA SER A 51 -16.43 -1.83 -0.23
C SER A 51 -15.89 -2.39 -1.54
N GLU A 52 -16.35 -3.59 -1.90
CA GLU A 52 -16.03 -4.18 -3.20
C GLU A 52 -16.41 -3.22 -4.34
N GLY A 53 -15.48 -3.02 -5.26
CA GLY A 53 -15.63 -2.12 -6.41
C GLY A 53 -15.18 -0.68 -6.12
N ASP A 54 -14.90 -0.32 -4.88
CA ASP A 54 -14.38 1.02 -4.55
C ASP A 54 -13.05 1.27 -5.26
N VAL A 55 -12.92 2.49 -5.78
CA VAL A 55 -11.74 2.91 -6.52
C VAL A 55 -11.00 3.98 -5.72
N ILE A 56 -9.71 3.77 -5.58
CA ILE A 56 -8.77 4.76 -5.03
C ILE A 56 -7.84 5.19 -6.16
N ILE A 57 -7.75 6.50 -6.36
CA ILE A 57 -6.75 7.10 -7.25
C ILE A 57 -5.71 7.80 -6.39
N ARG A 58 -4.44 7.59 -6.72
CA ARG A 58 -3.31 8.13 -5.99
C ARG A 58 -2.28 8.71 -6.94
N ILE A 59 -1.82 9.93 -6.65
CA ILE A 59 -0.59 10.46 -7.22
C ILE A 59 0.50 10.27 -6.18
N ARG A 60 1.49 9.44 -6.48
CA ARG A 60 2.68 9.20 -5.66
C ARG A 60 3.83 10.04 -6.17
N ARG A 61 4.38 10.88 -5.31
CA ARG A 61 5.60 11.62 -5.58
C ARG A 61 6.77 10.94 -4.91
N LEU A 62 7.79 10.68 -5.73
CA LEU A 62 9.11 10.16 -5.34
C LEU A 62 10.12 11.31 -5.46
N LYS A 63 11.38 11.07 -5.09
CA LYS A 63 12.44 12.07 -5.17
C LYS A 63 12.58 12.66 -6.58
N ASP A 64 12.62 11.81 -7.60
CA ASP A 64 12.93 12.20 -8.99
C ASP A 64 11.87 11.69 -10.00
N ALA A 65 10.74 11.20 -9.53
CA ALA A 65 9.69 10.63 -10.35
C ALA A 65 8.31 10.83 -9.71
N ALA A 66 7.27 10.65 -10.50
CA ALA A 66 5.90 10.58 -10.01
C ALA A 66 5.15 9.44 -10.71
N GLN A 67 4.17 8.87 -10.00
CA GLN A 67 3.36 7.76 -10.46
C GLN A 67 1.88 8.07 -10.26
N LEU A 68 1.07 7.63 -11.20
CA LEU A 68 -0.38 7.55 -11.05
C LEU A 68 -0.74 6.10 -10.78
N ASN A 69 -1.41 5.86 -9.66
CA ASN A 69 -1.91 4.55 -9.29
C ASN A 69 -3.43 4.58 -9.22
N LEU A 70 -4.04 3.49 -9.64
CA LEU A 70 -5.45 3.20 -9.42
C LEU A 70 -5.54 1.83 -8.78
N LYS A 71 -6.19 1.75 -7.62
CA LYS A 71 -6.58 0.49 -6.98
C LYS A 71 -8.10 0.36 -7.02
N GLN A 72 -8.61 -0.81 -7.39
CA GLN A 72 -10.01 -1.17 -7.25
C GLN A 72 -10.11 -2.37 -6.33
N GLN A 73 -10.80 -2.20 -5.20
CA GLN A 73 -11.01 -3.27 -4.24
C GLN A 73 -11.84 -4.41 -4.84
N ARG A 74 -11.39 -5.63 -4.58
CA ARG A 74 -12.08 -6.88 -4.92
C ARG A 74 -12.77 -7.45 -3.68
N SER A 75 -12.29 -8.56 -3.15
CA SER A 75 -12.94 -9.22 -2.00
C SER A 75 -12.66 -8.56 -0.65
N SER A 76 -11.54 -7.86 -0.52
CA SER A 76 -11.13 -7.16 0.71
C SER A 76 -10.17 -6.01 0.40
N GLU A 77 -9.81 -5.17 1.40
CA GLU A 77 -8.82 -4.10 1.22
C GLU A 77 -7.43 -4.60 0.78
N GLY A 78 -7.05 -5.82 1.14
CA GLY A 78 -5.80 -6.46 0.72
C GLY A 78 -5.91 -7.27 -0.58
N ASP A 79 -7.02 -7.18 -1.33
CA ASP A 79 -7.24 -7.86 -2.62
C ASP A 79 -7.71 -6.83 -3.64
N ASN A 80 -6.79 -6.38 -4.49
CA ASN A 80 -7.02 -5.26 -5.37
C ASN A 80 -6.67 -5.57 -6.83
N LEU A 81 -7.42 -4.96 -7.74
CA LEU A 81 -6.98 -4.77 -9.10
C LEU A 81 -6.18 -3.48 -9.16
N GLU A 82 -4.88 -3.58 -9.49
CA GLU A 82 -3.99 -2.44 -9.47
C GLU A 82 -3.44 -2.09 -10.87
N PHE A 83 -3.40 -0.79 -11.15
CA PHE A 83 -2.76 -0.19 -12.30
C PHE A 83 -1.83 0.91 -11.85
N GLU A 84 -0.60 0.88 -12.33
CA GLU A 84 0.42 1.89 -12.05
C GLU A 84 1.09 2.33 -13.33
N THR A 85 1.36 3.63 -13.44
CA THR A 85 2.16 4.19 -14.53
C THR A 85 2.95 5.38 -14.06
N GLU A 86 4.15 5.54 -14.58
CA GLU A 86 4.92 6.77 -14.38
C GLU A 86 4.25 7.95 -15.08
N VAL A 87 4.26 9.11 -14.43
CA VAL A 87 3.74 10.36 -15.00
C VAL A 87 4.84 11.41 -15.02
N LYS A 88 4.94 12.09 -16.13
CA LYS A 88 5.95 13.13 -16.33
C LYS A 88 5.61 14.42 -15.57
N ASP A 89 4.34 14.74 -15.50
CA ASP A 89 3.82 15.96 -14.86
C ASP A 89 2.65 15.62 -13.93
N PRO A 90 2.89 15.48 -12.62
CA PRO A 90 1.85 15.16 -11.65
C PRO A 90 0.82 16.30 -11.48
N GLU A 91 1.17 17.55 -11.78
CA GLU A 91 0.24 18.66 -11.70
C GLU A 91 -0.77 18.65 -12.85
N GLU A 92 -0.36 18.26 -14.05
CA GLU A 92 -1.30 18.02 -15.16
C GLU A 92 -2.29 16.90 -14.82
N ILE A 93 -1.82 15.81 -14.20
CA ILE A 93 -2.71 14.74 -13.72
C ILE A 93 -3.67 15.26 -12.66
N HIS A 94 -3.20 16.07 -11.70
CA HIS A 94 -4.06 16.72 -10.71
C HIS A 94 -5.18 17.54 -11.38
N ASN A 95 -4.84 18.35 -12.38
CA ASN A 95 -5.80 19.16 -13.12
C ASN A 95 -6.82 18.29 -13.86
N MET A 96 -6.38 17.20 -14.52
CA MET A 96 -7.28 16.24 -15.19
C MET A 96 -8.23 15.58 -14.21
N LEU A 97 -7.73 15.11 -13.07
CA LEU A 97 -8.55 14.49 -12.02
C LEU A 97 -9.59 15.48 -11.48
N THR A 98 -9.20 16.74 -11.26
CA THR A 98 -10.11 17.81 -10.78
C THR A 98 -11.25 18.05 -11.77
N ILE A 99 -10.98 18.08 -13.08
CA ILE A 99 -12.00 18.19 -14.14
C ILE A 99 -12.97 16.99 -14.11
N LEU A 100 -12.46 15.81 -13.74
CA LEU A 100 -13.24 14.58 -13.59
C LEU A 100 -13.95 14.49 -12.22
N ASN A 101 -13.95 15.56 -11.42
CA ASN A 101 -14.52 15.65 -10.07
C ASN A 101 -13.82 14.74 -9.03
N TRP A 102 -12.56 14.41 -9.24
CA TRP A 102 -11.70 13.77 -8.25
C TRP A 102 -10.87 14.83 -7.56
N TYR A 103 -10.90 14.90 -6.23
CA TYR A 103 -10.22 15.92 -5.45
C TYR A 103 -9.30 15.30 -4.41
N PRO A 104 -8.16 15.96 -4.07
CA PRO A 104 -7.28 15.48 -3.02
C PRO A 104 -8.02 15.45 -1.68
N ALA A 105 -8.00 14.31 -1.03
CA ALA A 105 -8.69 14.07 0.23
C ALA A 105 -7.73 13.76 1.37
N ILE A 106 -6.72 12.93 1.15
CA ILE A 106 -5.78 12.47 2.18
C ILE A 106 -4.35 12.47 1.64
N GLU A 107 -3.42 12.86 2.51
CA GLU A 107 -1.99 12.80 2.27
C GLU A 107 -1.36 11.71 3.13
N VAL A 108 -0.55 10.83 2.52
CA VAL A 108 0.23 9.80 3.20
C VAL A 108 1.71 10.04 2.91
N LYS A 109 2.51 10.19 3.95
CA LYS A 109 3.97 10.31 3.84
C LYS A 109 4.62 9.13 4.52
N LYS A 110 5.55 8.47 3.81
CA LYS A 110 6.25 7.33 4.34
C LYS A 110 7.66 7.20 3.74
N THR A 111 8.50 6.46 4.45
CA THR A 111 9.70 5.89 3.88
C THR A 111 9.53 4.39 3.75
N ARG A 112 10.01 3.81 2.66
CA ARG A 112 9.85 2.40 2.31
C ARG A 112 11.17 1.81 1.84
N LYS A 113 11.48 0.59 2.28
CA LYS A 113 12.40 -0.31 1.58
C LYS A 113 11.59 -1.43 0.95
N LYS A 114 11.94 -1.78 -0.29
CA LYS A 114 11.34 -2.90 -1.00
C LYS A 114 12.30 -4.08 -1.01
N GLY A 115 11.75 -5.28 -0.79
CA GLY A 115 12.48 -6.55 -0.88
C GLY A 115 11.80 -7.48 -1.86
N LYS A 116 12.57 -8.14 -2.73
CA LYS A 116 12.00 -9.15 -3.64
C LYS A 116 12.61 -10.51 -3.36
N MET A 117 11.74 -11.50 -3.19
CA MET A 117 12.09 -12.90 -2.97
C MET A 117 11.12 -13.83 -3.72
N GLY A 118 11.56 -14.39 -4.85
CA GLY A 118 10.70 -15.19 -5.70
C GLY A 118 9.51 -14.41 -6.25
N GLU A 119 8.31 -14.86 -5.92
CA GLU A 119 7.04 -14.23 -6.33
C GLU A 119 6.55 -13.15 -5.34
N TYR A 120 7.23 -13.00 -4.19
CA TYR A 120 6.84 -12.07 -3.15
C TYR A 120 7.59 -10.74 -3.26
N GLU A 121 6.87 -9.64 -3.07
CA GLU A 121 7.43 -8.35 -2.77
C GLU A 121 7.16 -8.01 -1.30
N PHE A 122 8.21 -7.64 -0.56
CA PHE A 122 8.13 -7.17 0.82
C PHE A 122 8.30 -5.66 0.85
N CYS A 123 7.50 -4.98 1.65
CA CYS A 123 7.63 -3.56 1.90
C CYS A 123 7.83 -3.32 3.40
N LEU A 124 8.96 -2.69 3.74
CA LEU A 124 9.27 -2.26 5.10
C LEU A 124 8.96 -0.76 5.19
N ASP A 125 7.85 -0.41 5.81
CA ASP A 125 7.32 0.95 5.83
C ASP A 125 7.47 1.61 7.19
N GLN A 126 7.95 2.85 7.18
CA GLN A 126 7.77 3.79 8.27
C GLN A 126 6.83 4.88 7.80
N VAL A 127 5.61 4.89 8.31
CA VAL A 127 4.53 5.79 7.92
C VAL A 127 4.41 6.92 8.94
N GLU A 128 4.47 8.16 8.47
CA GLU A 128 4.34 9.34 9.33
C GLU A 128 3.02 9.27 10.11
N LYS A 129 3.08 9.44 11.44
CA LYS A 129 1.96 9.42 12.40
C LYS A 129 1.31 8.05 12.64
N LEU A 130 1.61 7.00 11.87
CA LEU A 130 1.05 5.66 12.04
C LEU A 130 2.03 4.66 12.64
N GLY A 131 3.34 4.85 12.45
CA GLY A 131 4.39 3.93 12.90
C GLY A 131 4.92 3.03 11.80
N THR A 132 5.35 1.83 12.17
CA THR A 132 6.08 0.91 11.31
C THR A 132 5.24 -0.31 10.93
N PHE A 133 5.39 -0.74 9.67
CA PHE A 133 4.63 -1.85 9.09
C PHE A 133 5.52 -2.69 8.18
N VAL A 134 5.15 -3.94 8.04
CA VAL A 134 5.65 -4.84 7.00
C VAL A 134 4.46 -5.24 6.14
N GLU A 135 4.58 -5.04 4.83
CA GLU A 135 3.64 -5.57 3.84
C GLU A 135 4.34 -6.69 3.08
N ILE A 136 3.58 -7.71 2.71
CA ILE A 136 3.96 -8.72 1.73
C ILE A 136 2.90 -8.76 0.64
N GLU A 137 3.32 -8.72 -0.60
CA GLU A 137 2.47 -8.62 -1.78
C GLU A 137 2.78 -9.76 -2.74
N LYS A 138 1.74 -10.31 -3.37
CA LYS A 138 1.85 -11.30 -4.45
C LYS A 138 0.91 -10.93 -5.59
N LEU A 139 1.46 -10.90 -6.80
CA LEU A 139 0.67 -10.78 -8.03
C LEU A 139 0.06 -12.15 -8.37
N THR A 140 -1.24 -12.18 -8.66
CA THR A 140 -1.99 -13.40 -8.90
C THR A 140 -2.81 -13.33 -10.17
N ASP A 141 -3.25 -14.48 -10.65
CA ASP A 141 -4.28 -14.57 -11.67
C ASP A 141 -5.64 -14.12 -11.12
N ASP A 142 -6.55 -13.71 -12.01
CA ASP A 142 -7.86 -13.17 -11.62
C ASP A 142 -8.77 -14.19 -10.94
N ASP A 143 -8.54 -15.49 -11.19
CA ASP A 143 -9.28 -16.63 -10.64
C ASP A 143 -8.62 -17.27 -9.41
N ALA A 144 -7.46 -16.75 -8.94
CA ALA A 144 -6.80 -17.25 -7.74
C ALA A 144 -7.73 -17.15 -6.52
N ASN A 145 -7.67 -18.16 -5.65
CA ASN A 145 -8.38 -18.16 -4.39
C ASN A 145 -7.68 -17.21 -3.40
N PRO A 146 -8.29 -16.08 -3.00
CA PRO A 146 -7.63 -15.09 -2.16
C PRO A 146 -7.28 -15.64 -0.77
N GLU A 147 -8.09 -16.53 -0.20
CA GLU A 147 -7.82 -17.10 1.12
C GLU A 147 -6.58 -18.01 1.11
N GLU A 148 -6.40 -18.80 0.05
CA GLU A 148 -5.20 -19.65 -0.09
C GLU A 148 -3.94 -18.80 -0.25
N VAL A 149 -4.00 -17.74 -1.05
CA VAL A 149 -2.87 -16.81 -1.20
C VAL A 149 -2.58 -16.09 0.12
N ARG A 150 -3.58 -15.64 0.84
CA ARG A 150 -3.40 -14.99 2.15
C ARG A 150 -2.73 -15.93 3.16
N GLU A 151 -3.14 -17.22 3.20
CA GLU A 151 -2.49 -18.21 4.08
C GLU A 151 -1.02 -18.41 3.72
N GLU A 152 -0.69 -18.44 2.43
CA GLU A 152 0.68 -18.50 1.95
C GLU A 152 1.50 -17.30 2.42
N LEU A 153 0.96 -16.07 2.26
CA LEU A 153 1.60 -14.83 2.67
C LEU A 153 1.80 -14.76 4.20
N PHE A 154 0.82 -15.20 4.98
CA PHE A 154 0.96 -15.28 6.44
C PHE A 154 2.08 -16.23 6.86
N ASN A 155 2.19 -17.41 6.24
CA ASN A 155 3.25 -18.36 6.55
C ASN A 155 4.64 -17.74 6.31
N GLU A 156 4.81 -16.94 5.26
CA GLU A 156 6.07 -16.21 5.02
C GLU A 156 6.35 -15.17 6.11
N LEU A 157 5.36 -14.38 6.51
CA LEU A 157 5.51 -13.38 7.57
C LEU A 157 5.81 -14.03 8.94
N GLU A 158 5.13 -15.14 9.26
CA GLU A 158 5.38 -15.91 10.50
C GLU A 158 6.80 -16.48 10.53
N SER A 159 7.34 -16.89 9.38
CA SER A 159 8.73 -17.36 9.26
C SER A 159 9.78 -16.27 9.57
N LEU A 160 9.37 -14.99 9.51
CA LEU A 160 10.16 -13.84 9.93
C LEU A 160 9.97 -13.48 11.41
N GLY A 161 9.09 -14.20 12.12
CA GLY A 161 8.77 -13.97 13.53
C GLY A 161 7.70 -12.91 13.76
N LEU A 162 6.91 -12.59 12.74
CA LEU A 162 5.75 -11.71 12.85
C LEU A 162 4.50 -12.52 13.25
N SER A 163 3.51 -11.88 13.86
CA SER A 163 2.28 -12.50 14.31
C SER A 163 1.10 -12.05 13.47
N ARG A 164 0.21 -12.98 13.14
CA ARG A 164 -1.10 -12.66 12.50
C ARG A 164 -1.96 -11.72 13.34
N GLU A 165 -1.76 -11.72 14.67
CA GLU A 165 -2.50 -10.83 15.58
C GLU A 165 -2.17 -9.35 15.36
N ASP A 166 -1.03 -9.06 14.72
CA ASP A 166 -0.60 -7.70 14.38
C ASP A 166 -1.13 -7.23 13.03
N GLU A 167 -2.06 -7.97 12.40
CA GLU A 167 -2.63 -7.59 11.10
C GLU A 167 -3.35 -6.24 11.17
N GLU A 168 -3.03 -5.39 10.21
CA GLU A 168 -3.74 -4.14 9.97
C GLU A 168 -4.38 -4.17 8.59
N THR A 169 -5.67 -4.46 8.55
CA THR A 169 -6.43 -4.61 7.31
C THR A 169 -6.74 -3.29 6.62
N ARG A 170 -6.75 -2.18 7.36
CA ARG A 170 -7.09 -0.85 6.81
C ARG A 170 -5.93 -0.25 6.02
N GLY A 171 -6.22 0.41 4.91
CA GLY A 171 -5.28 1.25 4.19
C GLY A 171 -4.66 2.35 5.07
N TYR A 172 -3.49 2.88 4.71
CA TYR A 172 -2.87 3.99 5.44
C TYR A 172 -3.73 5.26 5.38
N ASP A 173 -4.41 5.49 4.29
CA ASP A 173 -5.38 6.58 4.08
C ASP A 173 -6.56 6.48 5.05
N THR A 174 -7.16 5.29 5.16
CA THR A 174 -8.24 4.99 6.10
C THR A 174 -7.79 5.23 7.56
N GLN A 175 -6.58 4.77 7.92
CA GLN A 175 -6.03 4.98 9.25
C GLN A 175 -5.80 6.47 9.55
N ILE A 176 -5.23 7.23 8.60
CA ILE A 176 -5.01 8.68 8.76
C ILE A 176 -6.34 9.42 8.87
N TYR A 177 -7.34 9.05 8.06
CA TYR A 177 -8.69 9.58 8.18
C TYR A 177 -9.26 9.39 9.59
N GLN A 178 -9.20 8.17 10.11
CA GLN A 178 -9.73 7.81 11.44
C GLN A 178 -9.02 8.54 12.59
N LEU A 179 -7.74 8.82 12.43
CA LEU A 179 -6.98 9.62 13.40
C LEU A 179 -7.26 11.13 13.27
N GLY A 180 -7.93 11.58 12.21
CA GLY A 180 -8.20 12.99 11.97
C GLY A 180 -6.94 13.83 11.77
N LEU A 181 -5.86 13.21 11.23
CA LEU A 181 -4.52 13.79 11.15
C LEU A 181 -4.20 14.46 9.81
N ASP A 182 -5.10 14.50 8.89
CA ASP A 182 -4.94 15.01 7.52
C ASP A 182 -5.36 16.48 7.37
N LYS A 183 -5.26 17.26 8.47
CA LYS A 183 -5.58 18.70 8.53
C LYS A 183 -4.39 19.58 8.17
#